data_7bfeede101913f4ca6fb3cd3236a8909
#
_entry.id   7bfeede101913f4ca6fb3cd3236a8909
#
_cell.length_a   1.000
_cell.length_b   1.000
_cell.length_c   1.000
_cell.angle_alpha   90.00
_cell.angle_beta   90.00
_cell.angle_gamma   90.00
#
_symmetry.space_group_name_H-M   'P 1'
#
loop_
_entity.id
_entity.type
_entity.pdbx_description
1 polymer ?
#
loop_
_entity_poly.entity_id
_entity_poly.type
_entity_poly.pdbx_seq_one_letter_code
_entity_poly.pdbx_strand_id
1 'polypeptide(L)' 'MLKIGVLVSGGGTNLQAILDAIDAGEITNAEVDIVISNNASAYALERARKHDIEAICIAPK' A
#
# COMPACT_ATOMS: atom_id res chain seq x y z
N MET A 1 9.48 -2.11 -15.07
CA MET A 1 9.02 -1.37 -13.88
C MET A 1 9.12 -2.27 -12.65
N LEU A 2 9.65 -1.74 -11.57
CA LEU A 2 9.80 -2.48 -10.33
C LEU A 2 8.46 -2.57 -9.60
N LYS A 3 8.09 -3.77 -9.18
CA LYS A 3 6.86 -3.98 -8.40
C LYS A 3 7.20 -4.13 -6.93
N ILE A 4 6.51 -3.37 -6.10
CA ILE A 4 6.80 -3.26 -4.67
C ILE A 4 5.66 -3.87 -3.86
N GLY A 5 6.00 -4.70 -2.87
CA GLY A 5 5.04 -5.13 -1.85
C GLY A 5 5.23 -4.26 -0.61
N VAL A 6 4.14 -3.77 -0.05
CA VAL A 6 4.17 -2.88 1.11
C VAL A 6 3.53 -3.56 2.31
N LEU A 7 4.26 -3.63 3.42
CA LEU A 7 3.76 -4.17 4.68
C LEU A 7 3.35 -3.01 5.59
N VAL A 8 2.14 -3.05 6.08
CA VAL A 8 1.62 -1.99 6.94
C VAL A 8 1.00 -2.59 8.20
N SER A 9 1.05 -1.86 9.29
CA SER A 9 0.47 -2.31 10.56
C SER A 9 -0.50 -1.31 11.18
N GLY A 10 -0.82 -0.23 10.47
CA GLY A 10 -1.67 0.80 11.01
C GLY A 10 -2.38 1.60 9.93
N GLY A 11 -2.44 2.91 10.08
CA GLY A 11 -3.20 3.78 9.18
C GLY A 11 -2.66 3.96 7.77
N GLY A 12 -1.45 3.46 7.48
CA GLY A 12 -0.92 3.51 6.14
C GLY A 12 -0.30 4.83 5.74
N THR A 13 0.21 5.59 6.71
CA THR A 13 0.86 6.87 6.41
C THR A 13 2.02 6.71 5.45
N ASN A 14 2.86 5.68 5.66
CA ASN A 14 3.97 5.40 4.76
C ASN A 14 3.48 4.98 3.39
N LEU A 15 2.42 4.17 3.33
CA LEU A 15 1.82 3.77 2.06
C LEU A 15 1.30 4.99 1.31
N GLN A 16 0.61 5.90 2.02
CA GLN A 16 0.07 7.09 1.37
C GLN A 16 1.20 7.95 0.80
N ALA A 17 2.31 8.08 1.52
CA ALA A 17 3.46 8.83 1.03
C ALA A 17 4.02 8.22 -0.26
N ILE A 18 4.10 6.89 -0.32
CA ILE A 18 4.59 6.20 -1.52
C ILE A 18 3.61 6.42 -2.69
N LEU A 19 2.31 6.26 -2.44
CA LEU A 19 1.30 6.45 -3.47
C LEU A 19 1.30 7.88 -3.99
N ASP A 20 1.44 8.86 -3.10
CA ASP A 20 1.50 10.25 -3.48
C ASP A 20 2.73 10.55 -4.33
N ALA A 21 3.88 9.97 -3.99
CA ALA A 21 5.10 10.14 -4.76
C ALA A 21 4.98 9.55 -6.17
N ILE A 22 4.31 8.41 -6.29
CA ILE A 22 4.07 7.78 -7.59
C ILE A 22 3.12 8.66 -8.42
N ASP A 23 2.02 9.12 -7.81
CA ASP A 23 1.04 9.95 -8.49
C ASP A 23 1.63 11.29 -8.93
N ALA A 24 2.55 11.84 -8.14
CA ALA A 24 3.20 13.09 -8.46
C ALA A 24 4.33 12.96 -9.50
N GLY A 25 4.64 11.74 -9.90
CA GLY A 25 5.70 11.48 -10.86
C GLY A 25 7.11 11.52 -10.27
N GLU A 26 7.23 11.55 -8.96
CA GLU A 26 8.53 11.51 -8.29
C GLU A 26 9.14 10.12 -8.35
N ILE A 27 8.31 9.09 -8.38
CA ILE A 27 8.73 7.70 -8.57
C ILE A 27 8.12 7.23 -9.88
N THR A 28 8.96 6.99 -10.88
CA THR A 28 8.48 6.67 -12.22
C THR A 28 8.83 5.27 -12.68
N ASN A 29 9.71 4.58 -11.96
CA ASN A 29 10.18 3.25 -12.34
C ASN A 29 9.75 2.16 -11.38
N ALA A 30 8.75 2.44 -10.54
CA ALA A 30 8.25 1.48 -9.58
C ALA A 30 6.74 1.68 -9.38
N GLU A 31 6.06 0.60 -9.00
CA GLU A 31 4.65 0.66 -8.66
C GLU A 31 4.38 -0.25 -7.47
N VAL A 32 3.33 0.06 -6.71
CA VAL A 32 2.90 -0.79 -5.61
C VAL A 32 2.02 -1.88 -6.18
N ASP A 33 2.45 -3.13 -6.02
CA ASP A 33 1.77 -4.29 -6.58
C ASP A 33 0.77 -4.89 -5.58
N ILE A 34 1.12 -4.89 -4.30
CA ILE A 34 0.29 -5.47 -3.26
C ILE A 34 0.55 -4.76 -1.92
N VAL A 35 -0.50 -4.62 -1.13
CA VAL A 35 -0.42 -4.11 0.23
C VAL A 35 -0.86 -5.20 1.19
N ILE A 36 -0.04 -5.49 2.19
CA ILE A 36 -0.31 -6.52 3.18
C ILE A 36 -0.37 -5.86 4.56
N SER A 37 -1.45 -6.11 5.29
CA SER A 37 -1.61 -5.60 6.64
C SER A 37 -1.81 -6.75 7.62
N ASN A 38 -1.34 -6.56 8.84
CA ASN A 38 -1.63 -7.48 9.93
C ASN A 38 -2.90 -7.11 10.69
N ASN A 39 -3.63 -6.10 10.22
CA ASN A 39 -4.84 -5.61 10.86
C ASN A 39 -5.93 -5.40 9.80
N ALA A 40 -7.02 -6.16 9.88
CA ALA A 40 -8.09 -6.11 8.89
C ALA A 40 -8.80 -4.75 8.82
N SER A 41 -8.77 -3.98 9.91
CA SER A 41 -9.38 -2.66 9.92
C SER A 41 -8.39 -1.53 9.59
N ALA A 42 -7.20 -1.87 9.10
CA ALA A 42 -6.21 -0.88 8.76
C ALA A 42 -6.70 0.00 7.59
N TYR A 43 -6.60 1.30 7.78
CA TYR A 43 -7.00 2.25 6.75
C TYR A 43 -6.14 2.10 5.48
N ALA A 44 -4.95 1.56 5.61
CA ALA A 44 -4.07 1.30 4.48
C ALA A 44 -4.72 0.39 3.43
N LEU A 45 -5.53 -0.58 3.85
CA LEU A 45 -6.22 -1.46 2.92
C LEU A 45 -7.25 -0.69 2.09
N GLU A 46 -7.93 0.27 2.70
CA GLU A 46 -8.85 1.16 2.00
C GLU A 46 -8.11 2.01 0.97
N ARG A 47 -6.96 2.56 1.36
CA ARG A 47 -6.14 3.38 0.46
C ARG A 47 -5.69 2.57 -0.75
N ALA A 48 -5.26 1.34 -0.53
CA ALA A 48 -4.83 0.46 -1.61
C ALA A 48 -5.99 0.18 -2.58
N ARG A 49 -7.17 -0.09 -2.06
CA ARG A 49 -8.34 -0.37 -2.90
C ARG A 49 -8.71 0.83 -3.77
N LYS A 50 -8.58 2.03 -3.24
CA LYS A 50 -8.87 3.25 -3.99
C LYS A 50 -7.91 3.46 -5.15
N HIS A 51 -6.74 2.86 -5.08
CA HIS A 51 -5.72 2.95 -6.14
C HIS A 51 -5.67 1.68 -7.00
N ASP A 52 -6.68 0.82 -6.90
CA ASP A 52 -6.75 -0.46 -7.63
C ASP A 52 -5.56 -1.37 -7.32
N ILE A 53 -5.08 -1.33 -6.10
CA ILE A 53 -3.98 -2.16 -5.64
C ILE A 53 -4.54 -3.31 -4.82
N GLU A 54 -4.03 -4.52 -5.04
CA GLU A 54 -4.45 -5.67 -4.25
C GLU A 54 -4.09 -5.45 -2.78
N ALA A 55 -5.06 -5.68 -1.91
CA ALA A 55 -4.87 -5.50 -0.47
C ALA A 55 -5.31 -6.76 0.25
N ILE A 56 -4.41 -7.32 1.06
CA ILE A 56 -4.73 -8.51 1.85
C ILE A 56 -4.41 -8.28 3.32
N CYS A 57 -5.10 -9.02 4.17
CA CYS A 57 -4.88 -8.98 5.61
C CYS A 57 -4.38 -10.35 6.06
N ILE A 58 -3.23 -10.36 6.72
CA ILE A 58 -2.68 -11.56 7.35
C ILE A 58 -2.64 -11.29 8.84
N ALA A 59 -3.67 -11.75 9.55
CA ALA A 59 -3.76 -11.49 10.98
C ALA A 59 -2.81 -12.42 11.73
N PRO A 60 -2.04 -11.87 12.68
CA PRO A 60 -1.22 -12.70 13.55
C PRO A 60 -2.11 -13.50 14.48
N LYS A 61 -1.64 -14.65 14.88
CA LYS A 61 -2.36 -15.47 15.86
C LYS A 61 -1.97 -15.10 17.28
#